data_3a9ba5760cd29c154acf19268e708ef0
#
_entry.id   3a9ba5760cd29c154acf19268e708ef0
#
_cell.length_a   1.000
_cell.length_b   1.000
_cell.length_c   1.000
_cell.angle_alpha   90.00
_cell.angle_beta   90.00
_cell.angle_gamma   90.00
#
_symmetry.space_group_name_H-M   'P 1'
#
loop_
_entity.id
_entity.type
_entity.pdbx_description
1 polymer ?
#
loop_
_entity_poly.entity_id
_entity_poly.type
_entity_poly.pdbx_seq_one_letter_code
_entity_poly.pdbx_strand_id
1 'polypeptide(L)'
;MRNTRTKKNTLSLYTEGRIFCIIDTETTGLSPVNDYIVEFSAKKYQIKKERLELLGEKDIFIRPPFPMPAKALSINGITDADLADKKSENEVVGEIAEFLQGMILVGYNVKFDIRMLQGMCDRTKTPLSCTGCLDVLEMARDLVSKKEVENHKLEVLTKYFGLELGLRFHSSLDDVEATARLLQVFYTMYKDEKDQDGGKERVYINYTYFWKGFRKEQSGIYVDTNLGRLYFSTYKKEWCSSQVDIKQVNIDALEDDILVRFGITLEDFSKLTEKKYNMLKAEKRSAGVYI
;
A
#
# COMPACT_ATOMS: atom_id res chain seq x y z
N MET A 1 -7.16 20.98 -12.26
CA MET A 1 -6.11 21.55 -11.38
C MET A 1 -5.80 20.51 -10.33
N ARG A 2 -4.55 20.08 -10.22
CA ARG A 2 -4.14 19.10 -9.19
C ARG A 2 -4.18 19.72 -7.80
N ASN A 3 -4.49 18.91 -6.80
CA ASN A 3 -4.62 19.36 -5.41
C ASN A 3 -3.23 19.64 -4.79
N THR A 4 -2.76 20.88 -4.94
CA THR A 4 -1.44 21.33 -4.44
C THR A 4 -1.24 21.06 -2.95
N ARG A 5 -2.32 21.02 -2.16
CA ARG A 5 -2.28 20.73 -0.72
C ARG A 5 -1.95 19.26 -0.47
N THR A 6 -2.61 18.34 -1.17
CA THR A 6 -2.38 16.89 -1.04
C THR A 6 -0.95 16.55 -1.43
N LYS A 7 -0.48 17.05 -2.59
CA LYS A 7 0.91 16.90 -3.02
C LYS A 7 1.91 17.40 -1.96
N LYS A 8 1.73 18.64 -1.47
CA LYS A 8 2.61 19.23 -0.45
C LYS A 8 2.66 18.39 0.83
N ASN A 9 1.51 17.92 1.31
CA ASN A 9 1.41 17.12 2.52
C ASN A 9 2.11 15.76 2.33
N THR A 10 1.91 15.10 1.18
CA THR A 10 2.58 13.84 0.85
C THR A 10 4.09 13.99 0.81
N LEU A 11 4.60 15.00 0.09
CA LEU A 11 6.05 15.26 0.04
C LEU A 11 6.62 15.60 1.43
N SER A 12 5.86 16.30 2.27
CA SER A 12 6.25 16.61 3.66
C SER A 12 6.26 15.37 4.56
N LEU A 13 5.39 14.39 4.30
CA LEU A 13 5.38 13.12 5.04
C LEU A 13 6.69 12.36 4.82
N TYR A 14 7.23 12.38 3.60
CA TYR A 14 8.47 11.68 3.22
C TYR A 14 9.75 12.41 3.65
N THR A 15 9.72 13.09 4.78
CA THR A 15 10.93 13.64 5.41
C THR A 15 11.69 12.54 6.16
N GLU A 16 13.01 12.47 5.97
CA GLU A 16 13.88 11.47 6.62
C GLU A 16 13.66 11.42 8.14
N GLY A 17 13.50 10.21 8.66
CA GLY A 17 13.23 9.96 10.07
C GLY A 17 11.78 10.23 10.51
N ARG A 18 10.89 10.71 9.63
CA ARG A 18 9.46 10.93 9.95
C ARG A 18 8.79 9.60 10.28
N ILE A 19 8.07 9.58 11.41
CA ILE A 19 7.27 8.41 11.83
C ILE A 19 5.78 8.75 11.64
N PHE A 20 5.01 7.78 11.16
CA PHE A 20 3.56 7.86 11.01
C PHE A 20 2.92 6.46 11.07
N CYS A 21 1.61 6.41 11.13
CA CYS A 21 0.86 5.16 11.22
C CYS A 21 -0.14 5.04 10.09
N ILE A 22 -0.12 3.93 9.34
CA ILE A 22 -1.17 3.57 8.40
C ILE A 22 -2.19 2.73 9.16
N ILE A 23 -3.47 3.07 9.01
CA ILE A 23 -4.58 2.43 9.73
C ILE A 23 -5.67 2.02 8.76
N ASP A 24 -6.40 0.99 9.14
CA ASP A 24 -7.66 0.57 8.54
C ASP A 24 -8.55 -0.08 9.60
N THR A 25 -9.89 -0.02 9.42
CA THR A 25 -10.85 -0.58 10.38
C THR A 25 -12.00 -1.30 9.70
N GLU A 26 -12.31 -2.50 10.16
CA GLU A 26 -13.58 -3.16 9.88
C GLU A 26 -14.59 -2.85 10.99
N THR A 27 -15.84 -2.67 10.59
CA THR A 27 -16.88 -2.13 11.50
C THR A 27 -18.21 -2.85 11.35
N THR A 28 -19.08 -2.72 12.36
CA THR A 28 -20.46 -3.22 12.30
C THR A 28 -21.37 -2.38 11.39
N GLY A 29 -20.92 -1.17 11.01
CA GLY A 29 -21.65 -0.24 10.16
C GLY A 29 -20.93 1.10 10.01
N LEU A 30 -21.64 2.15 9.61
CA LEU A 30 -21.04 3.42 9.19
C LEU A 30 -21.16 4.56 10.21
N SER A 31 -21.90 4.35 11.31
CA SER A 31 -22.19 5.38 12.31
C SER A 31 -21.19 5.33 13.47
N PRO A 32 -20.34 6.34 13.66
CA PRO A 32 -19.39 6.34 14.79
C PRO A 32 -20.05 6.35 16.16
N VAL A 33 -21.36 6.67 16.23
CA VAL A 33 -22.13 6.71 17.48
C VAL A 33 -22.73 5.35 17.81
N ASN A 34 -23.26 4.64 16.80
CA ASN A 34 -24.06 3.42 16.98
C ASN A 34 -23.32 2.15 16.57
N ASP A 35 -22.27 2.28 15.74
CA ASP A 35 -21.51 1.16 15.24
C ASP A 35 -20.15 1.04 15.92
N TYR A 36 -19.59 -0.15 15.88
CA TYR A 36 -18.38 -0.54 16.58
C TYR A 36 -17.30 -1.01 15.63
N ILE A 37 -16.05 -0.73 15.98
CA ILE A 37 -14.90 -1.35 15.30
C ILE A 37 -14.84 -2.82 15.74
N VAL A 38 -14.70 -3.74 14.78
CA VAL A 38 -14.58 -5.19 15.01
C VAL A 38 -13.20 -5.72 14.64
N GLU A 39 -12.45 -5.01 13.78
CA GLU A 39 -11.05 -5.23 13.53
C GLU A 39 -10.36 -3.88 13.39
N PHE A 40 -9.24 -3.71 14.07
CA PHE A 40 -8.36 -2.54 13.96
C PHE A 40 -6.99 -3.01 13.56
N SER A 41 -6.54 -2.59 12.39
CA SER A 41 -5.19 -2.86 11.91
C SER A 41 -4.41 -1.58 11.73
N ALA A 42 -3.13 -1.63 12.09
CA ALA A 42 -2.24 -0.50 11.98
C ALA A 42 -0.80 -0.94 11.77
N LYS A 43 -0.09 -0.23 10.88
CA LYS A 43 1.35 -0.37 10.70
C LYS A 43 2.04 0.96 10.91
N LYS A 44 3.01 0.98 11.80
CA LYS A 44 3.85 2.15 12.09
C LYS A 44 5.09 2.10 11.21
N TYR A 45 5.31 3.17 10.45
CA TYR A 45 6.44 3.28 9.53
C TYR A 45 7.32 4.47 9.88
N GLN A 46 8.61 4.32 9.56
CA GLN A 46 9.56 5.43 9.50
C GLN A 46 10.01 5.63 8.06
N ILE A 47 10.17 6.88 7.65
CA ILE A 47 10.80 7.21 6.37
C ILE A 47 12.31 7.08 6.50
N LYS A 48 12.90 6.23 5.67
CA LYS A 48 14.34 6.04 5.56
C LYS A 48 14.73 5.91 4.10
N LYS A 49 15.58 6.82 3.64
CA LYS A 49 15.97 6.92 2.23
C LYS A 49 14.76 6.91 1.30
N GLU A 50 13.75 7.74 1.64
CA GLU A 50 12.49 7.88 0.89
C GLU A 50 11.65 6.59 0.79
N ARG A 51 11.83 5.65 1.71
CA ARG A 51 11.10 4.38 1.79
C ARG A 51 10.42 4.22 3.13
N LEU A 52 9.44 3.32 3.14
CA LEU A 52 8.72 2.91 4.33
C LEU A 52 9.52 1.79 5.03
N GLU A 53 10.08 2.07 6.19
CA GLU A 53 10.67 1.07 7.09
C GLU A 53 9.65 0.74 8.18
N LEU A 54 9.20 -0.50 8.25
CA LEU A 54 8.23 -0.95 9.26
C LEU A 54 8.88 -0.96 10.65
N LEU A 55 8.25 -0.27 11.60
CA LEU A 55 8.68 -0.22 13.01
C LEU A 55 7.84 -1.13 13.91
N GLY A 56 6.60 -1.41 13.54
CA GLY A 56 5.71 -2.27 14.31
C GLY A 56 4.30 -2.29 13.71
N GLU A 57 3.54 -3.29 14.12
CA GLU A 57 2.18 -3.48 13.65
C GLU A 57 1.24 -3.89 14.78
N LYS A 58 -0.03 -3.65 14.57
CA LYS A 58 -1.14 -4.10 15.40
C LYS A 58 -2.24 -4.65 14.49
N ASP A 59 -2.81 -5.77 14.92
CA ASP A 59 -3.99 -6.37 14.33
C ASP A 59 -4.86 -6.88 15.47
N ILE A 60 -5.98 -6.19 15.74
CA ILE A 60 -6.78 -6.39 16.95
C ILE A 60 -8.23 -6.61 16.55
N PHE A 61 -8.72 -7.84 16.75
CA PHE A 61 -10.15 -8.14 16.68
C PHE A 61 -10.85 -7.71 17.96
N ILE A 62 -12.03 -7.09 17.83
CA ILE A 62 -12.75 -6.45 18.93
C ILE A 62 -14.19 -6.93 18.93
N ARG A 63 -14.64 -7.47 20.07
CA ARG A 63 -16.01 -7.95 20.23
C ARG A 63 -16.97 -6.78 20.44
N PRO A 64 -17.97 -6.59 19.55
CA PRO A 64 -19.01 -5.60 19.74
C PRO A 64 -20.02 -6.07 20.82
N PRO A 65 -20.84 -5.17 21.39
CA PRO A 65 -21.83 -5.50 22.44
C PRO A 65 -23.10 -6.20 21.90
N PHE A 66 -23.18 -6.46 20.60
CA PHE A 66 -24.31 -7.11 19.91
C PHE A 66 -23.81 -7.98 18.75
N PRO A 67 -24.63 -8.92 18.25
CA PRO A 67 -24.26 -9.78 17.13
C PRO A 67 -23.95 -8.99 15.86
N MET A 68 -23.04 -9.51 15.03
CA MET A 68 -22.64 -8.92 13.77
C MET A 68 -23.84 -8.72 12.84
N PRO A 69 -24.08 -7.49 12.37
CA PRO A 69 -25.12 -7.23 11.37
C PRO A 69 -24.84 -7.99 10.07
N ALA A 70 -25.85 -8.62 9.47
CA ALA A 70 -25.71 -9.40 8.24
C ALA A 70 -25.06 -8.61 7.09
N LYS A 71 -25.31 -7.30 7.01
CA LYS A 71 -24.71 -6.42 6.02
C LYS A 71 -23.20 -6.26 6.25
N ALA A 72 -22.75 -6.07 7.48
CA ALA A 72 -21.33 -5.97 7.80
C ALA A 72 -20.62 -7.30 7.53
N LEU A 73 -21.19 -8.41 8.00
CA LEU A 73 -20.70 -9.75 7.73
C LEU A 73 -20.53 -10.04 6.22
N SER A 74 -21.47 -9.57 5.37
CA SER A 74 -21.36 -9.76 3.92
C SER A 74 -20.22 -8.96 3.26
N ILE A 75 -19.68 -7.94 3.94
CA ILE A 75 -18.60 -7.08 3.45
C ILE A 75 -17.25 -7.57 3.95
N ASN A 76 -17.10 -7.74 5.27
CA ASN A 76 -15.80 -8.03 5.90
C ASN A 76 -15.61 -9.52 6.26
N GLY A 77 -16.68 -10.34 6.21
CA GLY A 77 -16.60 -11.78 6.47
C GLY A 77 -16.40 -12.15 7.95
N ILE A 78 -16.32 -11.18 8.87
CA ILE A 78 -16.06 -11.42 10.29
C ILE A 78 -17.33 -11.90 10.97
N THR A 79 -17.28 -13.09 11.55
CA THR A 79 -18.44 -13.74 12.20
C THR A 79 -18.48 -13.51 13.70
N ASP A 80 -19.64 -13.73 14.32
CA ASP A 80 -19.74 -13.74 15.79
C ASP A 80 -18.83 -14.78 16.44
N ALA A 81 -18.57 -15.89 15.75
CA ALA A 81 -17.65 -16.93 16.24
C ALA A 81 -16.19 -16.44 16.28
N ASP A 82 -15.78 -15.63 15.30
CA ASP A 82 -14.43 -15.05 15.26
C ASP A 82 -14.22 -14.04 16.39
N LEU A 83 -15.30 -13.42 16.88
CA LEU A 83 -15.27 -12.38 17.89
C LEU A 83 -15.62 -12.86 19.31
N ALA A 84 -16.10 -14.08 19.47
CA ALA A 84 -16.66 -14.59 20.73
C ALA A 84 -15.68 -14.52 21.92
N ASP A 85 -14.39 -14.81 21.68
CA ASP A 85 -13.31 -14.78 22.66
C ASP A 85 -12.50 -13.49 22.69
N LYS A 86 -12.85 -12.51 21.84
CA LYS A 86 -12.10 -11.26 21.72
C LYS A 86 -12.48 -10.28 22.82
N LYS A 87 -11.54 -9.40 23.10
CA LYS A 87 -11.75 -8.28 24.06
C LYS A 87 -12.76 -7.27 23.52
N SER A 88 -13.46 -6.61 24.43
CA SER A 88 -14.34 -5.48 24.12
C SER A 88 -13.56 -4.20 23.83
N GLU A 89 -14.22 -3.17 23.28
CA GLU A 89 -13.58 -1.86 23.02
C GLU A 89 -12.99 -1.22 24.30
N ASN A 90 -13.62 -1.40 25.47
CA ASN A 90 -13.11 -0.87 26.73
C ASN A 90 -11.77 -1.49 27.14
N GLU A 91 -11.52 -2.74 26.74
CA GLU A 91 -10.29 -3.47 27.08
C GLU A 91 -9.14 -3.20 26.15
N VAL A 92 -9.40 -2.74 24.91
CA VAL A 92 -8.36 -2.55 23.87
C VAL A 92 -8.09 -1.07 23.56
N VAL A 93 -9.01 -0.16 23.84
CA VAL A 93 -8.88 1.24 23.43
C VAL A 93 -7.64 1.92 23.99
N GLY A 94 -7.22 1.58 25.19
CA GLY A 94 -5.99 2.12 25.79
C GLY A 94 -4.73 1.73 24.98
N GLU A 95 -4.64 0.47 24.56
CA GLU A 95 -3.55 -0.04 23.72
C GLU A 95 -3.53 0.62 22.35
N ILE A 96 -4.72 0.79 21.74
CA ILE A 96 -4.85 1.47 20.43
C ILE A 96 -4.44 2.94 20.55
N ALA A 97 -4.95 3.65 21.56
CA ALA A 97 -4.65 5.07 21.77
C ALA A 97 -3.15 5.30 22.02
N GLU A 98 -2.49 4.44 22.80
CA GLU A 98 -1.05 4.49 23.04
C GLU A 98 -0.25 4.24 21.76
N PHE A 99 -0.66 3.25 20.95
CA PHE A 99 0.00 2.95 19.68
C PHE A 99 -0.09 4.12 18.70
N LEU A 100 -1.21 4.84 18.68
CA LEU A 100 -1.46 5.98 17.79
C LEU A 100 -1.01 7.33 18.34
N GLN A 101 -0.55 7.39 19.59
CA GLN A 101 -0.23 8.64 20.26
C GLN A 101 0.81 9.48 19.50
N GLY A 102 0.47 10.72 19.17
CA GLY A 102 1.34 11.66 18.48
C GLY A 102 1.62 11.34 17.02
N MET A 103 0.96 10.33 16.45
CA MET A 103 1.16 9.93 15.05
C MET A 103 0.39 10.82 14.07
N ILE A 104 0.91 10.93 12.85
CA ILE A 104 0.11 11.28 11.67
C ILE A 104 -0.58 9.99 11.23
N LEU A 105 -1.90 10.02 11.09
CA LEU A 105 -2.68 8.88 10.62
C LEU A 105 -2.82 8.91 9.11
N VAL A 106 -2.46 7.82 8.46
CA VAL A 106 -2.60 7.64 7.02
C VAL A 106 -3.58 6.49 6.78
N GLY A 107 -4.38 6.54 5.72
CA GLY A 107 -5.28 5.45 5.37
C GLY A 107 -5.94 5.68 4.01
N TYR A 108 -6.71 4.71 3.57
CA TYR A 108 -7.51 4.81 2.36
C TYR A 108 -8.93 5.23 2.70
N ASN A 109 -9.31 6.50 2.48
CA ASN A 109 -10.49 7.13 3.04
C ASN A 109 -10.41 7.28 4.58
N VAL A 110 -9.24 7.57 5.07
CA VAL A 110 -8.87 7.60 6.51
C VAL A 110 -9.82 8.41 7.41
N LYS A 111 -10.58 9.33 6.84
CA LYS A 111 -11.58 10.11 7.61
C LYS A 111 -12.70 9.22 8.18
N PHE A 112 -12.98 8.09 7.54
CA PHE A 112 -13.91 7.10 8.05
C PHE A 112 -13.33 6.45 9.32
N ASP A 113 -12.12 5.92 9.22
CA ASP A 113 -11.45 5.22 10.33
C ASP A 113 -11.24 6.13 11.54
N ILE A 114 -10.81 7.38 11.31
CA ILE A 114 -10.65 8.38 12.37
C ILE A 114 -11.98 8.65 13.08
N ARG A 115 -13.10 8.75 12.35
CA ARG A 115 -14.42 8.96 12.97
C ARG A 115 -14.85 7.75 13.80
N MET A 116 -14.59 6.53 13.33
CA MET A 116 -14.90 5.30 14.07
C MET A 116 -14.04 5.19 15.32
N LEU A 117 -12.74 5.49 15.24
CA LEU A 117 -11.83 5.58 16.39
C LEU A 117 -12.27 6.65 17.39
N GLN A 118 -12.68 7.82 16.91
CA GLN A 118 -13.22 8.87 17.79
C GLN A 118 -14.48 8.41 18.50
N GLY A 119 -15.41 7.73 17.80
CA GLY A 119 -16.62 7.15 18.40
C GLY A 119 -16.30 6.13 19.50
N MET A 120 -15.30 5.25 19.29
CA MET A 120 -14.80 4.34 20.32
C MET A 120 -14.23 5.12 21.51
N CYS A 121 -13.40 6.12 21.26
CA CYS A 121 -12.79 6.96 22.30
C CYS A 121 -13.80 7.74 23.11
N ASP A 122 -14.85 8.27 22.47
CA ASP A 122 -15.92 9.00 23.14
C ASP A 122 -16.74 8.08 24.05
N ARG A 123 -17.09 6.86 23.59
CA ARG A 123 -17.81 5.85 24.40
C ARG A 123 -17.00 5.39 25.61
N THR A 124 -15.70 5.21 25.43
CA THR A 124 -14.79 4.70 26.48
C THR A 124 -14.16 5.80 27.33
N LYS A 125 -14.38 7.07 26.98
CA LYS A 125 -13.77 8.26 27.60
C LYS A 125 -12.22 8.23 27.56
N THR A 126 -11.66 7.64 26.53
CA THR A 126 -10.21 7.55 26.31
C THR A 126 -9.78 8.61 25.31
N PRO A 127 -8.81 9.50 25.61
CA PRO A 127 -8.39 10.52 24.68
C PRO A 127 -7.59 9.92 23.52
N LEU A 128 -7.89 10.34 22.28
CA LEU A 128 -7.09 10.05 21.09
C LEU A 128 -6.27 11.29 20.73
N SER A 129 -4.94 11.15 20.75
CA SER A 129 -4.01 12.23 20.43
C SER A 129 -3.23 11.93 19.14
N CYS A 130 -3.68 12.53 18.02
CA CYS A 130 -3.03 12.43 16.71
C CYS A 130 -2.65 13.82 16.22
N THR A 131 -1.54 13.94 15.46
CA THR A 131 -1.00 15.23 15.02
C THR A 131 -1.49 15.66 13.63
N GLY A 132 -2.17 14.78 12.91
CA GLY A 132 -2.73 15.04 11.59
C GLY A 132 -3.19 13.79 10.88
N CYS A 133 -3.69 13.95 9.66
CA CYS A 133 -4.03 12.82 8.80
C CYS A 133 -3.70 13.09 7.34
N LEU A 134 -3.50 12.00 6.58
CA LEU A 134 -3.25 12.01 5.15
C LEU A 134 -4.08 10.90 4.49
N ASP A 135 -4.85 11.25 3.47
CA ASP A 135 -5.77 10.34 2.79
C ASP A 135 -5.21 9.90 1.44
N VAL A 136 -4.90 8.61 1.30
CA VAL A 136 -4.36 8.02 0.08
C VAL A 136 -5.40 8.01 -1.05
N LEU A 137 -6.70 7.96 -0.73
CA LEU A 137 -7.76 8.10 -1.73
C LEU A 137 -7.79 9.51 -2.36
N GLU A 138 -7.46 10.56 -1.60
CA GLU A 138 -7.33 11.92 -2.17
C GLU A 138 -6.15 12.01 -3.14
N MET A 139 -5.03 11.31 -2.85
CA MET A 139 -3.89 11.21 -3.78
C MET A 139 -4.31 10.45 -5.04
N ALA A 140 -4.99 9.32 -4.90
CA ALA A 140 -5.49 8.54 -6.01
C ALA A 140 -6.36 9.36 -6.96
N ARG A 141 -7.30 10.15 -6.42
CA ARG A 141 -8.18 11.02 -7.20
C ARG A 141 -7.45 12.17 -7.91
N ASP A 142 -6.32 12.58 -7.35
CA ASP A 142 -5.49 13.63 -7.93
C ASP A 142 -4.57 13.11 -9.05
N LEU A 143 -4.05 11.90 -8.91
CA LEU A 143 -3.01 11.33 -9.76
C LEU A 143 -3.54 10.40 -10.86
N VAL A 144 -4.64 9.70 -10.62
CA VAL A 144 -5.18 8.69 -11.53
C VAL A 144 -6.51 9.17 -12.12
N SER A 145 -6.57 9.24 -13.45
CA SER A 145 -7.78 9.66 -14.13
C SER A 145 -8.87 8.57 -14.07
N LYS A 146 -10.15 9.00 -13.92
CA LYS A 146 -11.31 8.09 -14.07
C LYS A 146 -11.44 7.44 -15.45
N LYS A 147 -10.65 7.90 -16.45
CA LYS A 147 -10.59 7.27 -17.76
C LYS A 147 -9.63 6.08 -17.78
N GLU A 148 -8.72 6.00 -16.82
CA GLU A 148 -7.70 4.96 -16.72
C GLU A 148 -8.14 3.79 -15.84
N VAL A 149 -9.05 4.06 -14.88
CA VAL A 149 -9.55 3.07 -13.94
C VAL A 149 -11.08 3.13 -13.84
N GLU A 150 -11.72 2.01 -13.59
CA GLU A 150 -13.16 1.92 -13.40
C GLU A 150 -13.63 2.81 -12.23
N ASN A 151 -12.92 2.75 -11.13
CA ASN A 151 -13.15 3.54 -9.93
C ASN A 151 -11.87 3.65 -9.10
N HIS A 152 -11.92 4.47 -8.04
CA HIS A 152 -10.79 4.63 -7.11
C HIS A 152 -10.96 3.79 -5.84
N LYS A 153 -11.42 2.54 -5.92
CA LYS A 153 -11.38 1.61 -4.79
C LYS A 153 -9.96 1.10 -4.59
N LEU A 154 -9.61 0.78 -3.35
CA LEU A 154 -8.29 0.27 -2.97
C LEU A 154 -7.86 -0.93 -3.84
N GLU A 155 -8.72 -1.94 -3.92
CA GLU A 155 -8.49 -3.14 -4.73
C GLU A 155 -8.24 -2.83 -6.21
N VAL A 156 -9.04 -1.91 -6.81
CA VAL A 156 -8.93 -1.55 -8.23
C VAL A 156 -7.59 -0.88 -8.51
N LEU A 157 -7.18 0.06 -7.65
CA LEU A 157 -5.91 0.76 -7.83
C LEU A 157 -4.71 -0.12 -7.52
N THR A 158 -4.82 -0.97 -6.51
CA THR A 158 -3.77 -1.95 -6.20
C THR A 158 -3.52 -2.87 -7.39
N LYS A 159 -4.57 -3.35 -8.05
CA LYS A 159 -4.47 -4.13 -9.29
C LYS A 159 -3.92 -3.29 -10.46
N TYR A 160 -4.42 -2.07 -10.62
CA TYR A 160 -3.97 -1.18 -11.70
C TYR A 160 -2.45 -0.94 -11.66
N PHE A 161 -1.89 -0.78 -10.46
CA PHE A 161 -0.46 -0.62 -10.26
C PHE A 161 0.31 -1.95 -10.08
N GLY A 162 -0.37 -3.12 -10.17
CA GLY A 162 0.25 -4.45 -10.02
C GLY A 162 0.83 -4.70 -8.63
N LEU A 163 0.16 -4.19 -7.58
CA LEU A 163 0.61 -4.25 -6.19
C LEU A 163 -0.11 -5.31 -5.35
N GLU A 164 -1.00 -6.12 -5.97
CA GLU A 164 -1.88 -7.07 -5.27
C GLU A 164 -1.20 -8.34 -4.75
N LEU A 165 0.09 -8.54 -5.06
CA LEU A 165 0.79 -9.76 -4.69
C LEU A 165 0.77 -10.01 -3.17
N GLY A 166 0.21 -11.16 -2.78
CA GLY A 166 0.14 -11.61 -1.38
C GLY A 166 -0.95 -10.93 -0.55
N LEU A 167 -1.83 -10.11 -1.16
CA LEU A 167 -2.92 -9.42 -0.45
C LEU A 167 -4.24 -10.18 -0.57
N ARG A 168 -5.01 -10.19 0.52
CA ARG A 168 -6.40 -10.63 0.60
C ARG A 168 -7.25 -9.42 0.98
N PHE A 169 -7.92 -8.82 0.01
CA PHE A 169 -8.79 -7.66 0.26
C PHE A 169 -9.93 -8.00 1.21
N HIS A 170 -10.38 -7.03 1.99
CA HIS A 170 -11.32 -7.14 3.11
C HIS A 170 -10.74 -7.84 4.35
N SER A 171 -9.43 -7.88 4.47
CA SER A 171 -8.70 -8.05 5.71
C SER A 171 -8.04 -6.72 6.02
N SER A 172 -8.37 -6.12 7.15
CA SER A 172 -7.90 -4.77 7.49
C SER A 172 -6.36 -4.66 7.46
N LEU A 173 -5.63 -5.71 7.88
CA LEU A 173 -4.17 -5.72 7.84
C LEU A 173 -3.61 -5.73 6.39
N ASP A 174 -4.26 -6.46 5.49
CA ASP A 174 -3.87 -6.49 4.06
C ASP A 174 -4.23 -5.18 3.37
N ASP A 175 -5.34 -4.51 3.77
CA ASP A 175 -5.74 -3.20 3.26
C ASP A 175 -4.79 -2.08 3.75
N VAL A 176 -4.25 -2.18 4.98
CA VAL A 176 -3.13 -1.35 5.47
C VAL A 176 -1.88 -1.53 4.60
N GLU A 177 -1.53 -2.78 4.26
CA GLU A 177 -0.38 -3.08 3.39
C GLU A 177 -0.59 -2.55 1.96
N ALA A 178 -1.78 -2.75 1.38
CA ALA A 178 -2.14 -2.20 0.07
C ALA A 178 -2.04 -0.68 0.04
N THR A 179 -2.52 -0.04 1.12
CA THR A 179 -2.44 1.42 1.30
C THR A 179 -0.99 1.89 1.39
N ALA A 180 -0.12 1.17 2.09
CA ALA A 180 1.30 1.48 2.19
C ALA A 180 1.99 1.43 0.81
N ARG A 181 1.71 0.40 0.02
CA ARG A 181 2.25 0.25 -1.33
C ARG A 181 1.78 1.37 -2.27
N LEU A 182 0.49 1.70 -2.25
CA LEU A 182 -0.05 2.82 -3.03
C LEU A 182 0.54 4.17 -2.59
N LEU A 183 0.68 4.40 -1.28
CA LEU A 183 1.31 5.62 -0.75
C LEU A 183 2.71 5.81 -1.32
N GLN A 184 3.53 4.75 -1.36
CA GLN A 184 4.87 4.79 -1.92
C GLN A 184 4.85 5.14 -3.42
N VAL A 185 3.96 4.53 -4.20
CA VAL A 185 3.79 4.85 -5.63
C VAL A 185 3.39 6.29 -5.81
N PHE A 186 2.39 6.78 -5.09
CA PHE A 186 1.90 8.15 -5.21
C PHE A 186 2.92 9.20 -4.75
N TYR A 187 3.73 8.88 -3.73
CA TYR A 187 4.86 9.72 -3.37
C TYR A 187 5.83 9.88 -4.55
N THR A 188 6.26 8.77 -5.15
CA THR A 188 7.14 8.79 -6.32
C THR A 188 6.52 9.60 -7.46
N MET A 189 5.21 9.40 -7.72
CA MET A 189 4.48 10.16 -8.72
C MET A 189 4.49 11.68 -8.46
N TYR A 190 4.34 12.13 -7.21
CA TYR A 190 4.41 13.56 -6.87
C TYR A 190 5.83 14.11 -6.92
N LYS A 191 6.83 13.31 -6.55
CA LYS A 191 8.24 13.68 -6.61
C LYS A 191 8.69 13.91 -8.04
N ASP A 192 8.39 12.95 -8.93
CA ASP A 192 8.75 13.03 -10.35
C ASP A 192 8.17 14.26 -11.05
N GLU A 193 6.97 14.70 -10.65
CA GLU A 193 6.40 15.96 -11.14
C GLU A 193 7.19 17.20 -10.72
N LYS A 194 7.91 17.15 -9.60
CA LYS A 194 8.76 18.25 -9.15
C LYS A 194 10.08 18.28 -9.93
N ASP A 195 10.56 17.11 -10.35
CA ASP A 195 11.85 16.93 -11.01
C ASP A 195 11.76 17.04 -12.55
N GLN A 196 10.55 17.30 -13.12
CA GLN A 196 10.33 17.47 -14.58
C GLN A 196 11.09 18.64 -15.23
N ASP A 197 11.78 19.47 -14.48
CA ASP A 197 12.73 20.46 -15.04
C ASP A 197 13.97 19.81 -15.70
N GLY A 198 14.12 18.47 -15.65
CA GLY A 198 15.25 17.72 -16.21
C GLY A 198 14.99 16.94 -17.52
N GLY A 199 13.79 16.97 -18.09
CA GLY A 199 13.51 16.42 -19.44
C GLY A 199 13.42 14.91 -19.56
N LYS A 200 13.36 14.13 -18.48
CA LYS A 200 13.15 12.67 -18.52
C LYS A 200 11.67 12.30 -18.51
N GLU A 201 11.25 11.40 -19.40
CA GLU A 201 9.88 10.95 -19.47
C GLU A 201 9.51 10.06 -18.25
N ARG A 202 8.29 10.25 -17.76
CA ARG A 202 7.76 9.46 -16.64
C ARG A 202 7.43 8.05 -17.09
N VAL A 203 7.93 7.07 -16.33
CA VAL A 203 7.70 5.65 -16.59
C VAL A 203 6.65 5.12 -15.61
N TYR A 204 5.61 4.46 -16.14
CA TYR A 204 4.63 3.68 -15.38
C TYR A 204 4.74 2.23 -15.76
N ILE A 205 4.85 1.36 -14.76
CA ILE A 205 4.89 -0.08 -14.99
C ILE A 205 3.47 -0.58 -15.16
N ASN A 206 3.16 -1.10 -16.34
CA ASN A 206 1.89 -1.78 -16.64
C ASN A 206 1.96 -3.25 -16.23
N TYR A 207 3.11 -3.89 -16.48
CA TYR A 207 3.30 -5.31 -16.22
C TYR A 207 4.78 -5.64 -16.00
N THR A 208 5.07 -6.57 -15.08
CA THR A 208 6.43 -7.07 -14.83
C THR A 208 6.43 -8.58 -14.84
N TYR A 209 7.39 -9.20 -15.51
CA TYR A 209 7.61 -10.63 -15.44
C TYR A 209 9.09 -10.96 -15.35
N PHE A 210 9.39 -12.06 -14.66
CA PHE A 210 10.73 -12.55 -14.46
C PHE A 210 10.98 -13.70 -15.41
N TRP A 211 12.09 -13.68 -16.11
CA TRP A 211 12.51 -14.74 -17.01
C TRP A 211 13.84 -15.31 -16.56
N LYS A 212 13.89 -16.64 -16.41
CA LYS A 212 15.11 -17.40 -16.20
C LYS A 212 15.30 -18.35 -17.35
N GLY A 213 16.21 -18.02 -18.27
CA GLY A 213 16.56 -18.85 -19.40
C GLY A 213 17.46 -20.02 -18.99
N PHE A 214 17.67 -20.95 -19.92
CA PHE A 214 18.62 -22.07 -19.76
C PHE A 214 20.08 -21.60 -19.59
N ARG A 215 20.40 -20.43 -20.12
CA ARG A 215 21.70 -19.78 -19.97
C ARG A 215 21.53 -18.54 -19.09
N LYS A 216 22.56 -18.21 -18.29
CA LYS A 216 22.56 -17.02 -17.42
C LYS A 216 22.25 -15.74 -18.20
N GLU A 217 22.74 -15.64 -19.43
CA GLU A 217 22.58 -14.50 -20.35
C GLU A 217 21.11 -14.24 -20.73
N GLN A 218 20.26 -15.25 -20.61
CA GLN A 218 18.83 -15.17 -20.96
C GLN A 218 17.94 -14.85 -19.74
N SER A 219 18.54 -14.72 -18.56
CA SER A 219 17.78 -14.39 -17.36
C SER A 219 17.65 -12.89 -17.17
N GLY A 220 16.47 -12.42 -16.79
CA GLY A 220 16.23 -11.01 -16.63
C GLY A 220 14.86 -10.65 -16.09
N ILE A 221 14.65 -9.36 -15.92
CA ILE A 221 13.38 -8.76 -15.56
C ILE A 221 12.86 -8.01 -16.79
N TYR A 222 11.66 -8.35 -17.21
CA TYR A 222 10.96 -7.65 -18.29
C TYR A 222 9.87 -6.77 -17.67
N VAL A 223 9.82 -5.52 -18.08
CA VAL A 223 8.88 -4.54 -17.60
C VAL A 223 8.20 -3.89 -18.79
N ASP A 224 6.90 -4.08 -18.92
CA ASP A 224 6.08 -3.34 -19.87
C ASP A 224 5.65 -2.03 -19.23
N THR A 225 5.96 -0.91 -19.87
CA THR A 225 5.70 0.43 -19.40
C THR A 225 4.83 1.21 -20.38
N ASN A 226 4.39 2.40 -20.00
CA ASN A 226 3.72 3.34 -20.90
C ASN A 226 4.58 3.79 -22.08
N LEU A 227 5.91 3.70 -21.97
CA LEU A 227 6.86 4.07 -23.03
C LEU A 227 7.21 2.88 -23.95
N GLY A 228 6.94 1.65 -23.50
CA GLY A 228 7.30 0.41 -24.18
C GLY A 228 7.96 -0.59 -23.25
N ARG A 229 8.49 -1.66 -23.83
CA ARG A 229 9.10 -2.76 -23.06
C ARG A 229 10.55 -2.46 -22.72
N LEU A 230 10.87 -2.57 -21.44
CA LEU A 230 12.23 -2.53 -20.89
C LEU A 230 12.65 -3.93 -20.45
N TYR A 231 13.95 -4.18 -20.45
CA TYR A 231 14.52 -5.44 -20.05
C TYR A 231 15.80 -5.21 -19.23
N PHE A 232 15.84 -5.71 -18.00
CA PHE A 232 17.07 -5.75 -17.22
C PHE A 232 17.80 -7.07 -17.45
N SER A 233 18.97 -7.00 -18.02
CA SER A 233 19.84 -8.16 -18.22
C SER A 233 20.62 -8.47 -16.94
N THR A 234 20.37 -9.62 -16.32
CA THR A 234 21.15 -10.06 -15.15
C THR A 234 22.59 -10.39 -15.47
N TYR A 235 22.89 -10.67 -16.73
CA TYR A 235 24.26 -10.94 -17.22
C TYR A 235 25.05 -9.66 -17.41
N LYS A 236 24.49 -8.70 -18.16
CA LYS A 236 25.13 -7.42 -18.43
C LYS A 236 25.01 -6.42 -17.27
N LYS A 237 24.04 -6.66 -16.35
CA LYS A 237 23.70 -5.77 -15.23
C LYS A 237 23.27 -4.37 -15.69
N GLU A 238 22.56 -4.31 -16.80
CA GLU A 238 22.09 -3.06 -17.39
C GLU A 238 20.66 -3.19 -17.92
N TRP A 239 19.95 -2.06 -17.98
CA TRP A 239 18.67 -1.95 -18.64
C TRP A 239 18.84 -1.78 -20.15
N CYS A 240 18.01 -2.47 -20.90
CA CYS A 240 18.00 -2.47 -22.36
C CYS A 240 16.55 -2.29 -22.86
N SER A 241 16.40 -1.75 -24.05
CA SER A 241 15.15 -1.75 -24.81
C SER A 241 15.45 -1.66 -26.29
N SER A 242 14.59 -2.29 -27.10
CA SER A 242 14.55 -2.09 -28.55
C SER A 242 13.50 -1.05 -28.97
N GLN A 243 12.70 -0.56 -28.03
CA GLN A 243 11.54 0.31 -28.28
C GLN A 243 11.69 1.70 -27.66
N VAL A 244 12.52 1.81 -26.62
CA VAL A 244 12.65 3.01 -25.79
C VAL A 244 14.09 3.42 -25.67
N ASP A 245 14.38 4.71 -25.78
CA ASP A 245 15.70 5.24 -25.45
C ASP A 245 15.89 5.25 -23.93
N ILE A 246 16.71 4.35 -23.43
CA ILE A 246 16.97 4.17 -21.99
C ILE A 246 17.49 5.45 -21.33
N LYS A 247 18.17 6.33 -22.07
CA LYS A 247 18.68 7.60 -21.53
C LYS A 247 17.56 8.56 -21.13
N GLN A 248 16.37 8.41 -21.72
CA GLN A 248 15.19 9.21 -21.42
C GLN A 248 14.34 8.62 -20.27
N VAL A 249 14.70 7.42 -19.80
CA VAL A 249 13.99 6.71 -18.72
C VAL A 249 14.61 7.06 -17.38
N ASN A 250 13.76 7.37 -16.38
CA ASN A 250 14.21 7.46 -15.00
C ASN A 250 14.36 6.05 -14.40
N ILE A 251 15.56 5.48 -14.54
CA ILE A 251 15.89 4.11 -14.13
C ILE A 251 15.78 3.95 -12.60
N ASP A 252 16.21 4.94 -11.82
CA ASP A 252 16.16 4.86 -10.36
C ASP A 252 14.70 4.73 -9.88
N ALA A 253 13.78 5.51 -10.45
CA ALA A 253 12.35 5.40 -10.15
C ALA A 253 11.77 4.04 -10.57
N LEU A 254 12.21 3.48 -11.69
CA LEU A 254 11.80 2.15 -12.15
C LEU A 254 12.26 1.05 -11.21
N GLU A 255 13.50 1.11 -10.74
CA GLU A 255 14.08 0.15 -9.80
C GLU A 255 13.40 0.24 -8.43
N ASP A 256 13.08 1.44 -7.99
CA ASP A 256 12.32 1.70 -6.77
C ASP A 256 10.92 1.09 -6.83
N ASP A 257 10.23 1.24 -7.96
CA ASP A 257 8.90 0.66 -8.16
C ASP A 257 8.94 -0.88 -8.16
N ILE A 258 9.98 -1.48 -8.77
CA ILE A 258 10.19 -2.94 -8.72
C ILE A 258 10.43 -3.42 -7.29
N LEU A 259 11.23 -2.70 -6.51
CA LEU A 259 11.47 -3.07 -5.11
C LEU A 259 10.19 -2.99 -4.29
N VAL A 260 9.38 -1.94 -4.46
CA VAL A 260 8.09 -1.78 -3.79
C VAL A 260 7.14 -2.94 -4.12
N ARG A 261 7.05 -3.32 -5.41
CA ARG A 261 6.11 -4.34 -5.88
C ARG A 261 6.51 -5.77 -5.51
N PHE A 262 7.81 -6.06 -5.48
CA PHE A 262 8.31 -7.43 -5.36
C PHE A 262 9.19 -7.65 -4.14
N GLY A 263 9.53 -6.60 -3.38
CA GLY A 263 10.39 -6.67 -2.20
C GLY A 263 11.83 -7.11 -2.53
N ILE A 264 12.26 -6.94 -3.79
CA ILE A 264 13.58 -7.37 -4.27
C ILE A 264 14.30 -6.23 -4.98
N THR A 265 15.59 -6.10 -4.73
CA THR A 265 16.48 -5.24 -5.52
C THR A 265 16.95 -5.97 -6.78
N LEU A 266 17.49 -5.23 -7.75
CA LEU A 266 18.13 -5.86 -8.92
C LEU A 266 19.35 -6.71 -8.52
N GLU A 267 20.06 -6.29 -7.49
CA GLU A 267 21.19 -7.06 -6.95
C GLU A 267 20.71 -8.38 -6.34
N ASP A 268 19.62 -8.35 -5.57
CA ASP A 268 19.01 -9.55 -5.00
C ASP A 268 18.48 -10.48 -6.09
N PHE A 269 17.88 -9.91 -7.15
CA PHE A 269 17.41 -10.70 -8.30
C PHE A 269 18.53 -11.48 -8.97
N SER A 270 19.70 -10.87 -9.12
CA SER A 270 20.86 -11.55 -9.72
C SER A 270 21.37 -12.73 -8.87
N LYS A 271 21.07 -12.71 -7.55
CA LYS A 271 21.46 -13.73 -6.57
C LYS A 271 20.34 -14.73 -6.26
N LEU A 272 19.14 -14.58 -6.87
CA LEU A 272 18.00 -15.45 -6.60
C LEU A 272 18.34 -16.91 -6.91
N THR A 273 18.16 -17.78 -5.92
CA THR A 273 18.19 -19.23 -6.12
C THR A 273 16.99 -19.66 -6.96
N GLU A 274 17.12 -20.79 -7.65
CA GLU A 274 16.03 -21.35 -8.44
C GLU A 274 14.75 -21.58 -7.61
N LYS A 275 14.91 -21.99 -6.34
CA LYS A 275 13.81 -22.17 -5.40
C LYS A 275 13.05 -20.86 -5.16
N LYS A 276 13.75 -19.76 -4.88
CA LYS A 276 13.13 -18.43 -4.61
C LYS A 276 12.49 -17.84 -5.87
N TYR A 277 13.10 -18.05 -7.03
CA TYR A 277 12.51 -17.70 -8.32
C TYR A 277 11.20 -18.46 -8.58
N ASN A 278 11.19 -19.79 -8.34
CA ASN A 278 9.98 -20.61 -8.50
C ASN A 278 8.87 -20.25 -7.49
N MET A 279 9.21 -19.79 -6.28
CA MET A 279 8.23 -19.24 -5.34
C MET A 279 7.59 -17.96 -5.89
N LEU A 280 8.37 -16.99 -6.35
CA LEU A 280 7.85 -15.76 -6.98
C LEU A 280 6.97 -16.08 -8.20
N LYS A 281 7.32 -17.09 -8.99
CA LYS A 281 6.54 -17.56 -10.13
C LYS A 281 5.23 -18.26 -9.71
N ALA A 282 5.27 -19.03 -8.63
CA ALA A 282 4.08 -19.72 -8.08
C ALA A 282 3.08 -18.74 -7.48
N GLU A 283 3.55 -17.73 -6.74
CA GLU A 283 2.74 -16.64 -6.19
C GLU A 283 2.04 -15.84 -7.29
N LYS A 284 2.73 -15.56 -8.41
CA LYS A 284 2.12 -14.91 -9.58
C LYS A 284 1.02 -15.75 -10.24
N ARG A 285 1.18 -17.08 -10.30
CA ARG A 285 0.15 -17.97 -10.86
C ARG A 285 -1.11 -18.00 -10.00
N SER A 286 -0.98 -17.94 -8.68
CA SER A 286 -2.12 -17.91 -7.75
C SER A 286 -2.90 -16.59 -7.82
N ALA A 287 -2.27 -15.50 -8.21
CA ALA A 287 -2.88 -14.19 -8.38
C ALA A 287 -3.56 -13.97 -9.76
N GLY A 288 -3.66 -14.99 -10.61
CA GLY A 288 -4.30 -14.90 -11.94
C GLY A 288 -3.49 -14.12 -12.99
N VAL A 289 -2.25 -13.81 -12.70
CA VAL A 289 -1.34 -13.14 -13.64
C VAL A 289 -0.72 -14.20 -14.55
N TYR A 290 -1.08 -14.20 -15.83
CA TYR A 290 -0.44 -15.07 -16.83
C TYR A 290 1.03 -14.68 -17.00
N ILE A 291 1.91 -15.65 -16.86
CA ILE A 291 3.34 -15.56 -17.16
C ILE A 291 3.60 -16.16 -18.54
#